data_5fd8f2b3816c6158517dbe430f3afb4d
#
_entry.id   5fd8f2b3816c6158517dbe430f3afb4d
#
_cell.length_a   1.000
_cell.length_b   1.000
_cell.length_c   1.000
_cell.angle_alpha   90.00
_cell.angle_beta   90.00
_cell.angle_gamma   90.00
#
_symmetry.space_group_name_H-M   'P 1'
#
loop_
_entity.id
_entity.type
_entity.pdbx_description
1 polymer ?
#
loop_
_entity_poly.entity_id
_entity_poly.type
_entity_poly.pdbx_seq_one_letter_code
_entity_poly.pdbx_strand_id
1 'polypeptide(L)'
;MSRFYYILATLCLLLSAASAEAQTIALGERTPRVKKANWLNGNVPKKCDFTYIEFIHSASTSCRNTAERLHKVVNEIGNIAFVLISHQSASEIDDWVVQHIDKRSGVIVDDTSIRHTFGVNYAPYSIIIDQKRRALWFGNPQLLDKKTIEKLTHK
;
A
#
# COMPACT_ATOMS: atom_id res chain seq x y z
N MET A 1 -8.74 39.78 36.22
CA MET A 1 -7.67 38.77 36.03
C MET A 1 -8.21 37.38 35.71
N SER A 2 -9.39 36.96 36.18
CA SER A 2 -9.91 35.57 35.93
C SER A 2 -10.29 35.25 34.48
N ARG A 3 -10.75 36.22 33.69
CA ARG A 3 -11.13 35.98 32.27
C ARG A 3 -9.96 35.65 31.34
N PHE A 4 -8.78 36.15 31.65
CA PHE A 4 -7.55 35.87 30.86
C PHE A 4 -7.09 34.41 30.99
N TYR A 5 -7.25 33.81 32.16
CA TYR A 5 -6.87 32.42 32.42
C TYR A 5 -7.77 31.44 31.66
N TYR A 6 -9.06 31.74 31.49
CA TYR A 6 -9.98 30.90 30.73
C TYR A 6 -9.67 30.91 29.22
N ILE A 7 -9.27 32.08 28.68
CA ILE A 7 -8.90 32.18 27.26
C ILE A 7 -7.58 31.44 27.00
N LEU A 8 -6.61 31.50 27.90
CA LEU A 8 -5.35 30.78 27.78
C LEU A 8 -5.56 29.25 27.91
N ALA A 9 -6.42 28.79 28.83
CA ALA A 9 -6.75 27.39 29.01
C ALA A 9 -7.50 26.81 27.81
N THR A 10 -8.40 27.58 27.20
CA THR A 10 -9.14 27.17 26.00
C THR A 10 -8.24 27.09 24.77
N LEU A 11 -7.25 27.96 24.65
CA LEU A 11 -6.28 27.95 23.55
C LEU A 11 -5.30 26.78 23.66
N CYS A 12 -4.91 26.37 24.87
CA CYS A 12 -4.09 25.16 25.08
C CYS A 12 -4.85 23.86 24.77
N LEU A 13 -6.17 23.80 24.97
CA LEU A 13 -6.99 22.65 24.63
C LEU A 13 -7.23 22.49 23.11
N LEU A 14 -7.13 23.57 22.34
CA LEU A 14 -7.28 23.56 20.89
C LEU A 14 -5.98 23.18 20.16
N LEU A 15 -4.83 23.21 20.84
CA LEU A 15 -3.53 22.81 20.28
C LEU A 15 -3.20 21.33 20.41
N SER A 16 -4.08 20.51 21.00
CA SER A 16 -4.07 19.06 20.84
C SER A 16 -4.69 18.65 19.50
N ALA A 17 -4.32 19.38 18.43
CA ALA A 17 -4.60 18.94 17.06
C ALA A 17 -3.92 17.60 16.86
N ALA A 18 -4.74 16.57 16.69
CA ALA A 18 -4.34 15.22 16.41
C ALA A 18 -3.23 15.23 15.36
N SER A 19 -2.01 14.98 15.79
CA SER A 19 -0.97 14.51 14.90
C SER A 19 -1.54 13.20 14.33
N ALA A 20 -1.91 13.21 13.07
CA ALA A 20 -2.20 11.98 12.34
C ALA A 20 -0.86 11.25 12.24
N GLU A 21 -0.49 10.51 13.29
CA GLU A 21 0.68 9.64 13.25
C GLU A 21 0.47 8.66 12.11
N ALA A 22 1.42 8.62 11.19
CA ALA A 22 1.46 7.59 10.17
C ALA A 22 1.44 6.24 10.89
N GLN A 23 0.42 5.42 10.64
CA GLN A 23 0.26 4.15 11.32
C GLN A 23 1.42 3.24 10.90
N THR A 24 2.30 2.89 11.82
CA THR A 24 3.37 1.92 11.58
C THR A 24 2.73 0.55 11.37
N ILE A 25 3.09 -0.12 10.26
CA ILE A 25 2.60 -1.47 9.97
C ILE A 25 3.27 -2.45 10.92
N ALA A 26 2.48 -3.27 11.60
CA ALA A 26 2.97 -4.36 12.45
C ALA A 26 2.42 -5.72 11.98
N LEU A 27 3.22 -6.77 12.11
CA LEU A 27 2.82 -8.14 11.75
C LEU A 27 1.62 -8.60 12.58
N GLY A 28 0.63 -9.18 11.90
CA GLY A 28 -0.60 -9.67 12.51
C GLY A 28 -1.66 -8.59 12.76
N GLU A 29 -1.30 -7.30 12.72
CA GLU A 29 -2.22 -6.19 12.91
C GLU A 29 -2.90 -5.76 11.61
N ARG A 30 -4.03 -5.08 11.75
CA ARG A 30 -4.78 -4.59 10.60
C ARG A 30 -4.11 -3.37 9.98
N THR A 31 -3.85 -3.44 8.69
CA THR A 31 -3.40 -2.30 7.91
C THR A 31 -4.49 -1.25 7.73
N PRO A 32 -4.12 0.00 7.45
CA PRO A 32 -5.08 1.05 7.10
C PRO A 32 -6.00 0.65 5.95
N ARG A 33 -7.17 1.29 5.87
CA ARG A 33 -8.08 1.10 4.74
C ARG A 33 -7.73 2.06 3.61
N VAL A 34 -7.65 1.56 2.40
CA VAL A 34 -7.67 2.38 1.19
C VAL A 34 -9.11 2.82 0.94
N LYS A 35 -9.46 4.07 1.29
CA LYS A 35 -10.86 4.54 1.25
C LYS A 35 -11.33 5.02 -0.12
N LYS A 36 -10.44 5.67 -0.89
CA LYS A 36 -10.76 6.24 -2.22
C LYS A 36 -9.56 6.01 -3.11
N ALA A 37 -9.52 4.87 -3.77
CA ALA A 37 -8.44 4.55 -4.70
C ALA A 37 -8.76 5.10 -6.09
N ASN A 38 -7.81 5.80 -6.69
CA ASN A 38 -7.85 6.16 -8.09
C ASN A 38 -7.25 5.01 -8.92
N TRP A 39 -8.11 4.07 -9.32
CA TRP A 39 -7.68 2.92 -10.09
C TRP A 39 -7.38 3.31 -11.54
N LEU A 40 -6.17 3.01 -12.00
CA LEU A 40 -5.78 3.24 -13.38
C LEU A 40 -6.72 2.47 -14.32
N ASN A 41 -7.27 3.18 -15.31
CA ASN A 41 -8.28 2.66 -16.24
C ASN A 41 -9.55 2.08 -15.56
N GLY A 42 -9.83 2.45 -14.32
CA GLY A 42 -10.97 1.93 -13.55
C GLY A 42 -10.88 0.45 -13.19
N ASN A 43 -9.73 -0.19 -13.37
CA ASN A 43 -9.57 -1.63 -13.17
C ASN A 43 -9.34 -1.98 -11.69
N VAL A 44 -10.40 -2.38 -11.01
CA VAL A 44 -10.37 -2.88 -9.64
C VAL A 44 -10.12 -4.40 -9.65
N PRO A 45 -9.07 -4.90 -9.00
CA PRO A 45 -8.78 -6.33 -8.96
C PRO A 45 -9.91 -7.14 -8.33
N LYS A 46 -10.12 -8.36 -8.86
CA LYS A 46 -11.03 -9.32 -8.24
C LYS A 46 -10.58 -9.62 -6.81
N LYS A 47 -11.54 -9.70 -5.89
CA LYS A 47 -11.28 -10.06 -4.50
C LYS A 47 -10.69 -11.47 -4.41
N CYS A 48 -9.56 -11.58 -3.71
CA CYS A 48 -8.86 -12.84 -3.40
C CYS A 48 -8.73 -13.01 -1.88
N ASP A 49 -8.25 -14.17 -1.43
CA ASP A 49 -8.03 -14.43 0.00
C ASP A 49 -6.87 -13.59 0.56
N PHE A 50 -5.92 -13.27 -0.29
CA PHE A 50 -4.77 -12.45 0.04
C PHE A 50 -4.61 -11.31 -0.95
N THR A 51 -3.89 -10.28 -0.54
CA THR A 51 -3.50 -9.17 -1.41
C THR A 51 -2.01 -8.87 -1.21
N TYR A 52 -1.28 -8.88 -2.31
CA TYR A 52 0.06 -8.33 -2.41
C TYR A 52 -0.05 -6.86 -2.84
N ILE A 53 0.53 -5.97 -2.08
CA ILE A 53 0.56 -4.53 -2.35
C ILE A 53 2.02 -4.12 -2.51
N GLU A 54 2.36 -3.40 -3.57
CA GLU A 54 3.70 -2.82 -3.75
C GLU A 54 3.60 -1.33 -4.07
N PHE A 55 4.30 -0.52 -3.28
CA PHE A 55 4.48 0.91 -3.53
C PHE A 55 5.65 1.10 -4.47
N ILE A 56 5.39 1.75 -5.60
CA ILE A 56 6.33 1.88 -6.71
C ILE A 56 6.55 3.34 -7.13
N HIS A 57 7.61 3.53 -7.92
CA HIS A 57 7.80 4.64 -8.84
C HIS A 57 8.11 4.05 -10.23
N SER A 58 7.32 4.42 -11.25
CA SER A 58 7.40 3.73 -12.55
C SER A 58 8.76 3.87 -13.25
N ALA A 59 9.44 5.00 -13.09
CA ALA A 59 10.79 5.21 -13.63
C ALA A 59 11.91 4.46 -12.87
N SER A 60 11.57 3.72 -11.78
CA SER A 60 12.57 2.98 -11.01
C SER A 60 12.77 1.56 -11.56
N THR A 61 13.98 1.26 -12.03
CA THR A 61 14.37 -0.09 -12.46
C THR A 61 14.19 -1.13 -11.35
N SER A 62 14.47 -0.76 -10.10
CA SER A 62 14.27 -1.65 -8.95
C SER A 62 12.80 -2.00 -8.74
N CYS A 63 11.89 -1.02 -8.83
CA CYS A 63 10.44 -1.25 -8.76
C CYS A 63 9.97 -2.14 -9.91
N ARG A 64 10.42 -1.88 -11.14
CA ARG A 64 10.10 -2.69 -12.31
C ARG A 64 10.52 -4.15 -12.11
N ASN A 65 11.77 -4.40 -11.75
CA ASN A 65 12.30 -5.75 -11.58
C ASN A 65 11.57 -6.54 -10.48
N THR A 66 11.23 -5.90 -9.36
CA THR A 66 10.48 -6.55 -8.28
C THR A 66 9.05 -6.84 -8.68
N ALA A 67 8.35 -5.87 -9.28
CA ALA A 67 6.97 -6.03 -9.71
C ALA A 67 6.83 -7.12 -10.78
N GLU A 68 7.67 -7.14 -11.82
CA GLU A 68 7.65 -8.16 -12.87
C GLU A 68 7.88 -9.57 -12.30
N ARG A 69 8.86 -9.72 -11.42
CA ARG A 69 9.17 -11.01 -10.78
C ARG A 69 8.04 -11.49 -9.88
N LEU A 70 7.54 -10.61 -9.00
CA LEU A 70 6.54 -11.00 -8.01
C LEU A 70 5.14 -11.14 -8.59
N HIS A 71 4.79 -10.40 -9.65
CA HIS A 71 3.56 -10.62 -10.40
C HIS A 71 3.49 -12.06 -10.97
N LYS A 72 4.58 -12.56 -11.55
CA LYS A 72 4.66 -13.95 -12.02
C LYS A 72 4.45 -14.94 -10.88
N VAL A 73 5.17 -14.75 -9.77
CA VAL A 73 5.06 -15.62 -8.57
C VAL A 73 3.65 -15.62 -8.00
N VAL A 74 3.03 -14.45 -7.83
CA VAL A 74 1.66 -14.32 -7.31
C VAL A 74 0.65 -14.99 -8.23
N ASN A 75 0.83 -14.88 -9.55
CA ASN A 75 -0.04 -15.53 -10.53
C ASN A 75 0.09 -17.05 -10.53
N GLU A 76 1.30 -17.59 -10.33
CA GLU A 76 1.53 -19.04 -10.21
C GLU A 76 0.89 -19.63 -8.93
N ILE A 77 1.02 -18.93 -7.80
CA ILE A 77 0.40 -19.37 -6.53
C ILE A 77 -1.12 -19.30 -6.61
N GLY A 78 -1.66 -18.26 -7.25
CA GLY A 78 -3.09 -18.02 -7.35
C GLY A 78 -3.71 -17.49 -6.05
N ASN A 79 -4.99 -17.12 -6.10
CA ASN A 79 -5.78 -16.60 -4.97
C ASN A 79 -5.15 -15.42 -4.20
N ILE A 80 -4.28 -14.67 -4.86
CA ILE A 80 -3.65 -13.45 -4.37
C ILE A 80 -3.94 -12.34 -5.38
N ALA A 81 -4.53 -11.23 -4.93
CA ALA A 81 -4.64 -10.02 -5.73
C ALA A 81 -3.30 -9.28 -5.72
N PHE A 82 -2.92 -8.71 -6.86
CA PHE A 82 -1.68 -7.95 -7.03
C PHE A 82 -2.00 -6.47 -7.25
N VAL A 83 -1.53 -5.60 -6.36
CA VAL A 83 -1.84 -4.17 -6.39
C VAL A 83 -0.56 -3.36 -6.38
N LEU A 84 -0.36 -2.55 -7.41
CA LEU A 84 0.68 -1.54 -7.45
C LEU A 84 0.10 -0.19 -7.02
N ILE A 85 0.85 0.58 -6.25
CA ILE A 85 0.46 1.91 -5.79
C ILE A 85 1.55 2.92 -6.14
N SER A 86 1.22 3.95 -6.91
CA SER A 86 2.12 5.05 -7.27
C SER A 86 1.52 6.39 -6.88
N HIS A 87 2.37 7.33 -6.46
CA HIS A 87 1.99 8.73 -6.29
C HIS A 87 1.99 9.54 -7.60
N GLN A 88 2.47 8.93 -8.69
CA GLN A 88 2.49 9.54 -10.02
C GLN A 88 1.08 9.60 -10.60
N SER A 89 0.82 10.61 -11.43
CA SER A 89 -0.42 10.70 -12.19
C SER A 89 -0.51 9.62 -13.27
N ALA A 90 -1.72 9.34 -13.74
CA ALA A 90 -1.92 8.33 -14.80
C ALA A 90 -1.11 8.60 -16.07
N SER A 91 -0.87 9.88 -16.40
CA SER A 91 -0.07 10.28 -17.56
C SER A 91 1.44 10.12 -17.39
N GLU A 92 1.91 9.93 -16.17
CA GLU A 92 3.33 9.74 -15.84
C GLU A 92 3.71 8.27 -15.63
N ILE A 93 2.74 7.37 -15.69
CA ILE A 93 2.96 5.93 -15.50
C ILE A 93 3.57 5.32 -16.76
N ASP A 94 4.68 4.63 -16.61
CA ASP A 94 5.34 3.90 -17.71
C ASP A 94 4.53 2.67 -18.13
N ASP A 95 4.62 2.32 -19.42
CA ASP A 95 3.87 1.21 -20.05
C ASP A 95 4.04 -0.14 -19.34
N TRP A 96 5.22 -0.42 -18.75
CA TRP A 96 5.45 -1.67 -18.03
C TRP A 96 4.49 -1.87 -16.85
N VAL A 97 4.05 -0.79 -16.21
CA VAL A 97 3.08 -0.85 -15.10
C VAL A 97 1.71 -1.27 -15.63
N VAL A 98 1.30 -0.70 -16.77
CA VAL A 98 0.01 -0.98 -17.41
C VAL A 98 -0.09 -2.45 -17.84
N GLN A 99 1.02 -3.05 -18.26
CA GLN A 99 1.09 -4.46 -18.68
C GLN A 99 0.79 -5.45 -17.55
N HIS A 100 0.83 -5.01 -16.29
CA HIS A 100 0.50 -5.84 -15.13
C HIS A 100 -0.99 -5.81 -14.75
N ILE A 101 -1.81 -5.03 -15.46
CA ILE A 101 -3.23 -4.92 -15.18
C ILE A 101 -3.97 -6.13 -15.78
N ASP A 102 -4.63 -6.90 -14.93
CA ASP A 102 -5.46 -8.04 -15.31
C ASP A 102 -6.67 -8.20 -14.35
N LYS A 103 -7.34 -9.36 -14.38
CA LYS A 103 -8.51 -9.62 -13.51
C LYS A 103 -8.20 -9.64 -12.02
N ARG A 104 -6.96 -9.93 -11.64
CA ARG A 104 -6.50 -10.02 -10.24
C ARG A 104 -5.49 -8.95 -9.89
N SER A 105 -5.09 -8.15 -10.86
CA SER A 105 -4.05 -7.14 -10.71
C SER A 105 -4.55 -5.77 -11.10
N GLY A 106 -4.22 -4.75 -10.31
CA GLY A 106 -4.60 -3.37 -10.57
C GLY A 106 -3.55 -2.38 -10.09
N VAL A 107 -3.69 -1.15 -10.55
CA VAL A 107 -2.78 -0.05 -10.23
C VAL A 107 -3.57 1.12 -9.68
N ILE A 108 -3.12 1.66 -8.56
CA ILE A 108 -3.63 2.90 -7.96
C ILE A 108 -2.63 4.01 -8.27
N VAL A 109 -3.13 5.13 -8.78
CA VAL A 109 -2.35 6.31 -9.17
C VAL A 109 -2.80 7.55 -8.41
N ASP A 110 -2.03 8.63 -8.49
CA ASP A 110 -2.29 9.91 -7.82
C ASP A 110 -2.44 9.80 -6.29
N ASP A 111 -1.77 8.82 -5.65
CA ASP A 111 -2.04 8.55 -4.26
C ASP A 111 -0.87 8.81 -3.30
N THR A 112 -0.70 10.05 -2.95
CA THR A 112 0.18 10.46 -1.85
C THR A 112 -0.41 10.11 -0.48
N SER A 113 -1.75 10.08 -0.35
CA SER A 113 -2.44 9.89 0.93
C SER A 113 -2.35 8.46 1.43
N ILE A 114 -2.48 7.46 0.55
CA ILE A 114 -2.33 6.04 0.91
C ILE A 114 -0.91 5.78 1.40
N ARG A 115 0.09 6.25 0.65
CA ARG A 115 1.49 6.09 1.02
C ARG A 115 1.79 6.65 2.42
N HIS A 116 1.31 7.87 2.69
CA HIS A 116 1.44 8.49 4.00
C HIS A 116 0.72 7.70 5.10
N THR A 117 -0.53 7.28 4.84
CA THR A 117 -1.34 6.52 5.80
C THR A 117 -0.71 5.17 6.15
N PHE A 118 -0.01 4.54 5.19
CA PHE A 118 0.74 3.29 5.41
C PHE A 118 2.15 3.52 6.00
N GLY A 119 2.57 4.76 6.21
CA GLY A 119 3.91 5.08 6.73
C GLY A 119 5.05 4.71 5.78
N VAL A 120 4.79 4.63 4.47
CA VAL A 120 5.77 4.20 3.47
C VAL A 120 6.60 5.38 2.97
N ASN A 121 7.89 5.37 3.25
CA ASN A 121 8.82 6.46 2.94
C ASN A 121 9.74 6.18 1.74
N TYR A 122 9.78 4.94 1.24
CA TYR A 122 10.62 4.54 0.12
C TYR A 122 9.90 3.56 -0.82
N ALA A 123 10.43 3.40 -2.03
CA ALA A 123 9.99 2.42 -3.01
C ALA A 123 11.24 1.71 -3.62
N PRO A 124 11.15 0.42 -3.95
CA PRO A 124 9.99 -0.44 -3.77
C PRO A 124 9.76 -0.84 -2.30
N TYR A 125 8.52 -0.86 -1.87
CA TYR A 125 8.10 -1.36 -0.56
C TYR A 125 6.83 -2.18 -0.72
N SER A 126 6.74 -3.33 -0.10
CA SER A 126 5.56 -4.18 -0.27
C SER A 126 5.00 -4.73 1.04
N ILE A 127 3.74 -5.17 0.95
CA ILE A 127 2.96 -5.71 2.07
C ILE A 127 2.13 -6.86 1.52
N ILE A 128 2.05 -7.97 2.28
CA ILE A 128 1.07 -9.04 2.04
C ILE A 128 0.05 -8.99 3.15
N ILE A 129 -1.23 -8.93 2.79
CA ILE A 129 -2.35 -8.90 3.73
C ILE A 129 -3.34 -10.03 3.47
N ASP A 130 -4.04 -10.46 4.54
CA ASP A 130 -5.17 -11.39 4.45
C ASP A 130 -6.50 -10.65 4.20
N GLN A 131 -7.62 -11.41 4.09
CA GLN A 131 -8.98 -10.87 3.90
C GLN A 131 -9.42 -9.93 5.03
N LYS A 132 -8.87 -10.10 6.24
CA LYS A 132 -9.12 -9.21 7.39
C LYS A 132 -8.19 -8.02 7.41
N ARG A 133 -7.37 -7.86 6.36
CA ARG A 133 -6.33 -6.83 6.20
C ARG A 133 -5.22 -6.92 7.24
N ARG A 134 -4.95 -8.08 7.82
CA ARG A 134 -3.82 -8.25 8.73
C ARG A 134 -2.54 -8.39 7.90
N ALA A 135 -1.50 -7.66 8.29
CA ALA A 135 -0.20 -7.74 7.66
C ALA A 135 0.46 -9.09 7.98
N LEU A 136 0.69 -9.89 6.95
CA LEU A 136 1.39 -11.17 7.04
C LEU A 136 2.89 -11.01 6.78
N TRP A 137 3.24 -10.00 6.00
CA TRP A 137 4.61 -9.64 5.66
C TRP A 137 4.68 -8.19 5.18
N PHE A 138 5.80 -7.51 5.39
CA PHE A 138 6.08 -6.20 4.81
C PHE A 138 7.58 -5.94 4.72
N GLY A 139 7.99 -5.08 3.81
CA GLY A 139 9.38 -4.65 3.66
C GLY A 139 9.84 -4.50 2.21
N ASN A 140 11.15 -4.66 2.01
CA ASN A 140 11.75 -4.58 0.67
C ASN A 140 11.41 -5.84 -0.15
N PRO A 141 10.64 -5.71 -1.26
CA PRO A 141 10.23 -6.85 -2.08
C PRO A 141 11.39 -7.64 -2.72
N GLN A 142 12.59 -7.07 -2.78
CA GLN A 142 13.78 -7.80 -3.24
C GLN A 142 14.09 -9.01 -2.36
N LEU A 143 13.73 -8.95 -1.06
CA LEU A 143 13.95 -10.01 -0.07
C LEU A 143 12.83 -11.05 -0.05
N LEU A 144 11.76 -10.85 -0.81
CA LEU A 144 10.59 -11.73 -0.84
C LEU A 144 10.73 -12.77 -1.95
N ASP A 145 10.68 -14.04 -1.60
CA ASP A 145 10.73 -15.17 -2.54
C ASP A 145 9.40 -15.94 -2.60
N LYS A 146 9.29 -16.83 -3.60
CA LYS A 146 8.11 -17.67 -3.82
C LYS A 146 7.79 -18.52 -2.60
N LYS A 147 8.79 -19.17 -2.00
CA LYS A 147 8.62 -20.07 -0.85
C LYS A 147 8.03 -19.34 0.36
N THR A 148 8.49 -18.12 0.59
CA THR A 148 7.96 -17.26 1.66
C THR A 148 6.50 -16.90 1.41
N ILE A 149 6.16 -16.50 0.18
CA ILE A 149 4.77 -16.18 -0.19
C ILE A 149 3.87 -17.40 -0.02
N GLU A 150 4.28 -18.56 -0.52
CA GLU A 150 3.55 -19.83 -0.36
C GLU A 150 3.29 -20.13 1.12
N LYS A 151 4.33 -20.06 1.97
CA LYS A 151 4.18 -20.30 3.41
C LYS A 151 3.20 -19.37 4.09
N LEU A 152 3.14 -18.10 3.67
CA LEU A 152 2.25 -17.08 4.24
C LEU A 152 0.79 -17.23 3.76
N THR A 153 0.59 -17.80 2.57
CA THR A 153 -0.72 -17.88 1.89
C THR A 153 -1.29 -19.29 1.81
N HIS A 154 -0.56 -20.32 2.24
CA HIS A 154 -1.14 -21.64 2.48
C HIS A 154 -2.03 -21.62 3.72
N LYS A 155 -3.27 -21.99 3.55
CA LYS A 155 -4.22 -22.30 4.64
C LYS A 155 -4.14 -23.78 4.97
#